data_e9f324beb8e560f1e7c6c4ad64fbc799
#
_entry.id   e9f324beb8e560f1e7c6c4ad64fbc799
#
_cell.length_a   1.000
_cell.length_b   1.000
_cell.length_c   1.000
_cell.angle_alpha   90.00
_cell.angle_beta   90.00
_cell.angle_gamma   90.00
#
_symmetry.space_group_name_H-M   'P 1'
#
loop_
_entity.id
_entity.type
_entity.pdbx_description
1 polymer ?
#
loop_
_entity_poly.entity_id
_entity_poly.type
_entity_poly.pdbx_seq_one_letter_code
_entity_poly.pdbx_strand_id
1 'polypeptide(L)'
;MKKLLIALAVIVGILVVAVAALPFVLTGDFVAQRIAAAVKERTGRDLDIRIASVSLFPRLKAAVESAALSDVPGSGRPPMVQVGATDVELPLWPLLRGTVDLERLHVDGLRANLVVDASGRPNWDFGQKGADQGNAPAQPPSQEPPRLPDLRFGDVRLSNAAATYTDQRTGQTVTMSDGSLAVAMPNLDTPARIDGSAKVNDRALTLKAQVESPRALAEQKPTAAQGQVASDLFEAKLDAKPEADGRTGGPLSVSVPDLHALAGWLGVPNAQTLPVRTVNLAGKAGLGGPKAVLDDFRLALDDIKATGTVNADWSGKVPAVTLRASVDPVNLDRFLPPAASAQGAPAQGASPGSANAGWSDTPIDVSALRRANVDAVIDSKGLQARHIQLGPSRTTIKLQDGVLAVDAPDLPAFGGHTRTDMRVDGTRQPASYALKVS
;
A
#
# COMPACT_ATOMS: atom_id res chain seq x y z
N MET A 1 -12.66 -66.67 19.00
CA MET A 1 -13.46 -65.58 18.41
C MET A 1 -14.21 -64.75 19.46
N LYS A 2 -14.99 -65.28 20.39
CA LYS A 2 -15.71 -64.50 21.41
C LYS A 2 -14.81 -63.59 22.28
N LYS A 3 -13.63 -64.05 22.70
CA LYS A 3 -12.68 -63.22 23.51
C LYS A 3 -12.08 -62.04 22.73
N LEU A 4 -11.91 -62.20 21.40
CA LEU A 4 -11.39 -61.12 20.53
C LEU A 4 -12.45 -60.03 20.33
N LEU A 5 -13.73 -60.41 20.17
CA LEU A 5 -14.84 -59.47 20.05
C LEU A 5 -15.09 -58.68 21.37
N ILE A 6 -14.92 -59.32 22.53
CA ILE A 6 -15.01 -58.63 23.81
C ILE A 6 -13.85 -57.65 24.00
N ALA A 7 -12.62 -58.02 23.62
CA ALA A 7 -11.48 -57.12 23.71
C ALA A 7 -11.64 -55.90 22.74
N LEU A 8 -12.14 -56.13 21.52
CA LEU A 8 -12.44 -55.05 20.58
C LEU A 8 -13.54 -54.13 21.11
N ALA A 9 -14.62 -54.69 21.70
CA ALA A 9 -15.69 -53.89 22.27
C ALA A 9 -15.22 -53.02 23.45
N VAL A 10 -14.32 -53.56 24.29
CA VAL A 10 -13.71 -52.83 25.40
C VAL A 10 -12.80 -51.70 24.87
N ILE A 11 -11.99 -51.94 23.84
CA ILE A 11 -11.12 -50.92 23.24
C ILE A 11 -11.98 -49.79 22.60
N VAL A 12 -13.03 -50.15 21.87
CA VAL A 12 -13.96 -49.17 21.28
C VAL A 12 -14.69 -48.39 22.39
N GLY A 13 -15.09 -49.05 23.47
CA GLY A 13 -15.71 -48.40 24.62
C GLY A 13 -14.77 -47.39 25.30
N ILE A 14 -13.49 -47.76 25.53
CA ILE A 14 -12.47 -46.85 26.08
C ILE A 14 -12.24 -45.67 25.12
N LEU A 15 -12.18 -45.91 23.82
CA LEU A 15 -11.97 -44.87 22.83
C LEU A 15 -13.14 -43.87 22.76
N VAL A 16 -14.37 -44.38 22.87
CA VAL A 16 -15.59 -43.55 22.94
C VAL A 16 -15.62 -42.72 24.23
N VAL A 17 -15.26 -43.35 25.39
CA VAL A 17 -15.17 -42.61 26.66
C VAL A 17 -14.04 -41.57 26.62
N ALA A 18 -12.88 -41.88 26.03
CA ALA A 18 -11.78 -40.94 25.88
C ALA A 18 -12.17 -39.76 24.99
N VAL A 19 -12.84 -39.99 23.85
CA VAL A 19 -13.36 -38.95 22.96
C VAL A 19 -14.47 -38.14 23.65
N ALA A 20 -15.34 -38.76 24.42
CA ALA A 20 -16.39 -38.09 25.19
C ALA A 20 -15.84 -37.26 26.38
N ALA A 21 -14.71 -37.67 26.95
CA ALA A 21 -14.04 -36.94 28.03
C ALA A 21 -13.16 -35.77 27.53
N LEU A 22 -12.74 -35.75 26.26
CA LEU A 22 -11.92 -34.69 25.68
C LEU A 22 -12.50 -33.27 25.91
N PRO A 23 -13.80 -33.00 25.73
CA PRO A 23 -14.38 -31.69 25.99
C PRO A 23 -14.33 -31.26 27.46
N PHE A 24 -14.30 -32.23 28.40
CA PHE A 24 -14.23 -31.96 29.85
C PHE A 24 -12.80 -31.69 30.34
N VAL A 25 -11.78 -32.11 29.56
CA VAL A 25 -10.36 -31.89 29.91
C VAL A 25 -9.84 -30.59 29.29
N LEU A 26 -10.41 -30.16 28.17
CA LEU A 26 -10.04 -28.89 27.50
C LEU A 26 -10.98 -27.79 27.99
N THR A 27 -10.71 -27.27 29.19
CA THR A 27 -11.37 -26.02 29.64
C THR A 27 -10.88 -24.85 28.82
N GLY A 28 -11.75 -23.85 28.60
CA GLY A 28 -11.36 -22.61 27.90
C GLY A 28 -10.10 -21.98 28.51
N ASP A 29 -9.96 -22.02 29.83
CA ASP A 29 -8.81 -21.47 30.55
C ASP A 29 -7.50 -22.21 30.26
N PHE A 30 -7.51 -23.54 30.13
CA PHE A 30 -6.32 -24.31 29.77
C PHE A 30 -5.83 -23.95 28.36
N VAL A 31 -6.75 -23.82 27.40
CA VAL A 31 -6.44 -23.43 26.03
C VAL A 31 -5.91 -21.98 26.01
N ALA A 32 -6.56 -21.08 26.72
CA ALA A 32 -6.17 -19.69 26.85
C ALA A 32 -4.73 -19.55 27.39
N GLN A 33 -4.38 -20.25 28.47
CA GLN A 33 -3.03 -20.23 29.04
C GLN A 33 -1.96 -20.76 28.08
N ARG A 34 -2.26 -21.82 27.33
CA ARG A 34 -1.33 -22.38 26.34
C ARG A 34 -1.09 -21.41 25.17
N ILE A 35 -2.14 -20.78 24.69
CA ILE A 35 -2.04 -19.77 23.63
C ILE A 35 -1.25 -18.56 24.13
N ALA A 36 -1.55 -18.05 25.33
CA ALA A 36 -0.86 -16.92 25.93
C ALA A 36 0.64 -17.20 26.12
N ALA A 37 1.00 -18.40 26.61
CA ALA A 37 2.39 -18.82 26.75
C ALA A 37 3.12 -18.86 25.40
N ALA A 38 2.53 -19.45 24.37
CA ALA A 38 3.11 -19.53 23.04
C ALA A 38 3.29 -18.15 22.38
N VAL A 39 2.32 -17.26 22.57
CA VAL A 39 2.42 -15.87 22.09
C VAL A 39 3.56 -15.12 22.82
N LYS A 40 3.63 -15.25 24.13
CA LYS A 40 4.71 -14.61 24.93
C LYS A 40 6.09 -15.11 24.53
N GLU A 41 6.24 -16.41 24.30
CA GLU A 41 7.51 -16.98 23.86
C GLU A 41 7.95 -16.45 22.50
N ARG A 42 7.04 -16.33 21.53
CA ARG A 42 7.35 -15.92 20.17
C ARG A 42 7.45 -14.41 19.99
N THR A 43 6.63 -13.64 20.69
CA THR A 43 6.50 -12.19 20.48
C THR A 43 7.08 -11.34 21.62
N GLY A 44 7.33 -11.96 22.79
CA GLY A 44 7.71 -11.24 24.01
C GLY A 44 6.58 -10.39 24.60
N ARG A 45 5.32 -10.58 24.14
CA ARG A 45 4.15 -9.81 24.55
C ARG A 45 3.23 -10.67 25.42
N ASP A 46 2.58 -10.03 26.38
CA ASP A 46 1.54 -10.68 27.16
C ASP A 46 0.22 -10.66 26.38
N LEU A 47 -0.43 -11.83 26.30
CA LEU A 47 -1.76 -11.99 25.74
C LEU A 47 -2.71 -12.32 26.89
N ASP A 48 -3.68 -11.45 27.11
CA ASP A 48 -4.86 -11.74 27.95
C ASP A 48 -5.99 -12.20 27.01
N ILE A 49 -6.48 -13.41 27.21
CA ILE A 49 -7.54 -13.98 26.37
C ILE A 49 -8.57 -14.70 27.25
N ARG A 50 -9.84 -14.40 27.02
CA ARG A 50 -10.98 -15.06 27.65
C ARG A 50 -11.75 -15.84 26.61
N ILE A 51 -11.79 -17.16 26.79
CA ILE A 51 -12.51 -18.08 25.92
C ILE A 51 -13.83 -18.45 26.59
N ALA A 52 -14.95 -18.06 25.96
CA ALA A 52 -16.29 -18.38 26.48
C ALA A 52 -16.63 -19.87 26.33
N SER A 53 -16.28 -20.43 25.17
CA SER A 53 -16.59 -21.86 24.91
C SER A 53 -15.65 -22.42 23.85
N VAL A 54 -15.38 -23.74 23.98
CA VAL A 54 -14.67 -24.52 22.96
C VAL A 54 -15.47 -25.78 22.72
N SER A 55 -15.76 -26.12 21.49
CA SER A 55 -16.38 -27.38 21.07
C SER A 55 -15.49 -28.03 20.00
N LEU A 56 -15.23 -29.32 20.17
CA LEU A 56 -14.31 -30.04 19.28
C LEU A 56 -15.04 -30.86 18.21
N PHE A 57 -16.29 -31.26 18.45
CA PHE A 57 -16.99 -32.17 17.55
C PHE A 57 -18.38 -31.64 17.18
N PRO A 58 -18.82 -31.79 15.93
CA PRO A 58 -18.12 -32.32 14.73
C PRO A 58 -17.13 -31.35 14.09
N ARG A 59 -17.06 -30.12 14.57
CA ARG A 59 -16.18 -29.02 14.14
C ARG A 59 -15.53 -28.38 15.34
N LEU A 60 -14.30 -27.95 15.19
CA LEU A 60 -13.65 -27.10 16.18
C LEU A 60 -14.29 -25.71 16.12
N LYS A 61 -15.00 -25.36 17.17
CA LYS A 61 -15.59 -24.02 17.38
C LYS A 61 -14.97 -23.42 18.63
N ALA A 62 -14.57 -22.18 18.54
CA ALA A 62 -14.15 -21.40 19.68
C ALA A 62 -14.85 -20.04 19.66
N ALA A 63 -15.51 -19.72 20.77
CA ALA A 63 -16.04 -18.40 21.04
C ALA A 63 -15.12 -17.71 22.04
N VAL A 64 -14.50 -16.62 21.62
CA VAL A 64 -13.64 -15.76 22.44
C VAL A 64 -14.46 -14.54 22.85
N GLU A 65 -14.53 -14.24 24.15
CA GLU A 65 -15.19 -13.03 24.64
C GLU A 65 -14.34 -11.79 24.42
N SER A 66 -13.04 -11.94 24.69
CA SER A 66 -12.06 -10.86 24.50
C SER A 66 -10.66 -11.40 24.38
N ALA A 67 -9.83 -10.71 23.60
CA ALA A 67 -8.40 -10.92 23.62
C ALA A 67 -7.67 -9.57 23.57
N ALA A 68 -6.57 -9.42 24.30
CA ALA A 68 -5.77 -8.21 24.33
C ALA A 68 -4.29 -8.57 24.32
N LEU A 69 -3.58 -8.11 23.28
CA LEU A 69 -2.14 -8.23 23.15
C LEU A 69 -1.48 -6.94 23.66
N SER A 70 -0.61 -7.08 24.66
CA SER A 70 0.10 -5.94 25.25
C SER A 70 0.98 -5.22 24.21
N ASP A 71 1.23 -3.93 24.44
CA ASP A 71 2.23 -3.17 23.69
C ASP A 71 3.66 -3.55 24.15
N VAL A 72 4.67 -2.85 23.67
CA VAL A 72 6.08 -3.02 24.07
C VAL A 72 6.18 -3.00 25.59
N PRO A 73 6.80 -4.02 26.21
CA PRO A 73 6.97 -4.05 27.67
C PRO A 73 7.57 -2.74 28.21
N GLY A 74 6.99 -2.21 29.26
CA GLY A 74 7.42 -0.95 29.86
C GLY A 74 7.01 0.33 29.14
N SER A 75 6.24 0.27 28.06
CA SER A 75 5.79 1.46 27.30
C SER A 75 4.73 2.29 28.04
N GLY A 76 3.98 1.67 28.96
CA GLY A 76 2.84 2.32 29.63
C GLY A 76 1.64 2.62 28.71
N ARG A 77 1.68 2.18 27.44
CA ARG A 77 0.65 2.41 26.44
C ARG A 77 -0.49 1.38 26.55
N PRO A 78 -1.70 1.70 26.04
CA PRO A 78 -2.77 0.72 25.90
C PRO A 78 -2.32 -0.51 25.11
N PRO A 79 -3.01 -1.66 25.21
CA PRO A 79 -2.73 -2.84 24.40
C PRO A 79 -2.59 -2.50 22.92
N MET A 80 -1.62 -3.12 22.24
CA MET A 80 -1.38 -2.93 20.81
C MET A 80 -2.57 -3.39 19.98
N VAL A 81 -3.16 -4.54 20.34
CA VAL A 81 -4.36 -5.06 19.69
C VAL A 81 -5.33 -5.54 20.77
N GLN A 82 -6.59 -5.17 20.65
CA GLN A 82 -7.70 -5.69 21.43
C GLN A 82 -8.76 -6.22 20.47
N VAL A 83 -9.34 -7.34 20.80
CA VAL A 83 -10.42 -7.95 20.05
C VAL A 83 -11.58 -8.18 21.02
N GLY A 84 -12.76 -7.81 20.60
CA GLY A 84 -13.99 -8.15 21.31
C GLY A 84 -14.44 -9.58 21.02
N ALA A 85 -15.75 -9.76 20.84
CA ALA A 85 -16.30 -11.08 20.56
C ALA A 85 -15.75 -11.64 19.25
N THR A 86 -15.30 -12.90 19.29
CA THR A 86 -14.73 -13.57 18.12
C THR A 86 -15.23 -15.01 18.06
N ASP A 87 -15.84 -15.38 16.93
CA ASP A 87 -16.26 -16.72 16.63
C ASP A 87 -15.37 -17.34 15.56
N VAL A 88 -14.75 -18.46 15.87
CA VAL A 88 -13.90 -19.23 14.96
C VAL A 88 -14.50 -20.60 14.75
N GLU A 89 -14.62 -21.04 13.51
CA GLU A 89 -15.07 -22.38 13.15
C GLU A 89 -14.13 -23.00 12.13
N LEU A 90 -13.57 -24.17 12.49
CA LEU A 90 -12.61 -24.94 11.70
C LEU A 90 -13.11 -26.38 11.57
N PRO A 91 -13.20 -26.95 10.38
CA PRO A 91 -13.48 -28.37 10.22
C PRO A 91 -12.31 -29.20 10.77
N LEU A 92 -12.64 -30.18 11.60
CA LEU A 92 -11.63 -30.99 12.32
C LEU A 92 -10.79 -31.84 11.36
N TRP A 93 -11.42 -32.46 10.34
CA TRP A 93 -10.74 -33.39 9.43
C TRP A 93 -9.64 -32.76 8.56
N PRO A 94 -9.82 -31.58 7.93
CA PRO A 94 -8.74 -30.86 7.26
C PRO A 94 -7.58 -30.53 8.20
N LEU A 95 -7.88 -30.07 9.41
CA LEU A 95 -6.87 -29.72 10.41
C LEU A 95 -5.98 -30.90 10.78
N LEU A 96 -6.55 -32.11 10.96
CA LEU A 96 -5.80 -33.33 11.25
C LEU A 96 -4.90 -33.77 10.08
N ARG A 97 -5.17 -33.29 8.85
CA ARG A 97 -4.37 -33.55 7.66
C ARG A 97 -3.34 -32.43 7.39
N GLY A 98 -3.23 -31.44 8.29
CA GLY A 98 -2.33 -30.30 8.15
C GLY A 98 -2.84 -29.20 7.22
N THR A 99 -4.12 -29.24 6.82
CA THR A 99 -4.75 -28.20 6.00
C THR A 99 -5.53 -27.25 6.91
N VAL A 100 -5.25 -25.96 6.81
CA VAL A 100 -6.00 -24.92 7.54
C VAL A 100 -7.17 -24.47 6.67
N ASP A 101 -8.37 -24.93 7.05
CA ASP A 101 -9.64 -24.55 6.43
C ASP A 101 -10.41 -23.69 7.45
N LEU A 102 -10.47 -22.39 7.22
CA LEU A 102 -11.16 -21.44 8.08
C LEU A 102 -12.60 -21.27 7.58
N GLU A 103 -13.53 -22.07 8.09
CA GLU A 103 -14.91 -22.05 7.63
C GLU A 103 -15.62 -20.76 8.03
N ARG A 104 -15.35 -20.27 9.26
CA ARG A 104 -15.89 -19.02 9.78
C ARG A 104 -14.88 -18.32 10.67
N LEU A 105 -14.74 -17.02 10.47
CA LEU A 105 -14.08 -16.12 11.41
C LEU A 105 -14.86 -14.81 11.47
N HIS A 106 -15.61 -14.63 12.56
CA HIS A 106 -16.28 -13.37 12.82
C HIS A 106 -15.58 -12.69 13.99
N VAL A 107 -15.10 -11.48 13.75
CA VAL A 107 -14.42 -10.65 14.74
C VAL A 107 -15.22 -9.38 14.93
N ASP A 108 -15.66 -9.12 16.14
CA ASP A 108 -16.34 -7.88 16.49
C ASP A 108 -15.50 -7.02 17.44
N GLY A 109 -15.46 -5.72 17.21
CA GLY A 109 -14.81 -4.78 18.10
C GLY A 109 -13.28 -4.86 18.11
N LEU A 110 -12.63 -5.13 16.96
CA LEU A 110 -11.18 -5.01 16.83
C LEU A 110 -10.72 -3.58 17.09
N ARG A 111 -9.74 -3.40 17.97
CA ARG A 111 -9.05 -2.12 18.20
C ARG A 111 -7.54 -2.32 18.08
N ALA A 112 -6.89 -1.53 17.24
CA ALA A 112 -5.45 -1.59 17.02
C ALA A 112 -4.80 -0.23 17.33
N ASN A 113 -3.76 -0.23 18.16
CA ASN A 113 -2.93 0.95 18.48
C ASN A 113 -1.53 0.72 17.91
N LEU A 114 -1.28 1.23 16.72
CA LEU A 114 -0.04 1.09 15.98
C LEU A 114 0.82 2.33 16.18
N VAL A 115 2.03 2.16 16.71
CA VAL A 115 2.92 3.28 17.03
C VAL A 115 4.31 3.01 16.45
N VAL A 116 4.82 3.97 15.69
CA VAL A 116 6.26 4.07 15.36
C VAL A 116 6.87 5.03 16.38
N ASP A 117 7.85 4.56 17.14
CA ASP A 117 8.50 5.37 18.19
C ASP A 117 9.43 6.45 17.59
N ALA A 118 9.95 7.34 18.43
CA ALA A 118 10.86 8.39 18.02
C ALA A 118 12.17 7.86 17.38
N SER A 119 12.55 6.60 17.65
CA SER A 119 13.69 5.94 17.01
C SER A 119 13.37 5.28 15.68
N GLY A 120 12.10 5.31 15.25
CA GLY A 120 11.61 4.69 14.01
C GLY A 120 11.25 3.22 14.14
N ARG A 121 11.18 2.66 15.35
CA ARG A 121 10.82 1.27 15.57
C ARG A 121 9.30 1.15 15.73
N PRO A 122 8.64 0.29 14.93
CA PRO A 122 7.21 0.04 15.08
C PRO A 122 6.93 -0.88 16.27
N ASN A 123 5.80 -0.66 16.97
CA ASN A 123 5.41 -1.51 18.09
C ASN A 123 4.95 -2.91 17.68
N TRP A 124 4.70 -3.15 16.40
CA TRP A 124 4.42 -4.48 15.81
C TRP A 124 5.67 -5.21 15.32
N ASP A 125 6.85 -4.67 15.54
CA ASP A 125 8.09 -5.41 15.37
C ASP A 125 8.32 -6.28 16.63
N PHE A 126 8.10 -7.58 16.46
CA PHE A 126 8.24 -8.54 17.56
C PHE A 126 9.68 -9.01 17.76
N GLY A 127 10.64 -8.45 17.03
CA GLY A 127 12.04 -8.84 17.05
C GLY A 127 12.16 -10.37 16.88
N GLN A 128 12.78 -10.85 15.84
CA GLN A 128 13.04 -12.29 15.70
C GLN A 128 14.00 -12.76 16.80
N LYS A 129 13.48 -12.98 18.03
CA LYS A 129 14.16 -13.84 19.02
C LYS A 129 13.95 -15.28 18.56
N GLY A 130 14.80 -15.73 17.64
CA GLY A 130 14.72 -17.10 17.17
C GLY A 130 15.44 -17.40 15.87
N ALA A 131 16.02 -16.40 15.22
CA ALA A 131 17.08 -16.63 14.25
C ALA A 131 18.45 -16.52 14.97
N ASP A 132 18.69 -17.38 15.94
CA ASP A 132 20.06 -17.76 16.26
C ASP A 132 20.66 -18.24 14.94
N GLN A 133 21.62 -17.47 14.46
CA GLN A 133 22.53 -17.87 13.40
C GLN A 133 23.39 -19.03 13.91
N GLY A 134 22.74 -20.18 14.11
CA GLY A 134 23.41 -21.45 14.06
C GLY A 134 23.87 -21.60 12.62
N ASN A 135 25.20 -21.68 12.46
CA ASN A 135 25.96 -22.02 11.26
C ASN A 135 25.37 -23.25 10.55
N ALA A 136 24.24 -23.07 9.86
CA ALA A 136 23.81 -23.98 8.82
C ALA A 136 24.44 -23.47 7.52
N PRO A 137 25.13 -24.30 6.74
CA PRO A 137 25.66 -23.91 5.45
C PRO A 137 24.49 -23.37 4.62
N ALA A 138 24.68 -22.20 4.03
CA ALA A 138 23.71 -21.60 3.12
C ALA A 138 23.37 -22.63 2.04
N GLN A 139 22.20 -23.27 2.15
CA GLN A 139 21.66 -24.02 1.05
C GLN A 139 21.40 -23.04 -0.09
N PRO A 140 21.81 -23.34 -1.31
CA PRO A 140 21.49 -22.50 -2.45
C PRO A 140 19.99 -22.32 -2.51
N PRO A 141 19.48 -21.12 -2.84
CA PRO A 141 18.05 -20.87 -2.93
C PRO A 141 17.45 -21.88 -3.91
N SER A 142 16.61 -22.76 -3.38
CA SER A 142 15.81 -23.66 -4.21
C SER A 142 14.94 -22.78 -5.11
N GLN A 143 15.10 -22.94 -6.42
CA GLN A 143 14.38 -22.19 -7.46
C GLN A 143 12.90 -22.58 -7.59
N GLU A 144 12.37 -23.42 -6.70
CA GLU A 144 10.94 -23.67 -6.65
C GLU A 144 10.25 -22.58 -5.84
N PRO A 145 9.28 -21.85 -6.42
CA PRO A 145 8.47 -20.92 -5.65
C PRO A 145 7.81 -21.68 -4.50
N PRO A 146 7.76 -21.11 -3.29
CA PRO A 146 7.14 -21.76 -2.15
C PRO A 146 5.70 -22.13 -2.53
N ARG A 147 5.38 -23.42 -2.46
CA ARG A 147 4.01 -23.89 -2.68
C ARG A 147 3.14 -23.27 -1.61
N LEU A 148 2.20 -22.42 -2.04
CA LEU A 148 1.23 -21.85 -1.13
C LEU A 148 0.40 -22.98 -0.52
N PRO A 149 0.26 -23.03 0.82
CA PRO A 149 -0.62 -24.00 1.46
C PRO A 149 -2.06 -23.80 0.96
N ASP A 150 -2.85 -24.86 0.90
CA ASP A 150 -4.27 -24.73 0.57
C ASP A 150 -4.99 -23.97 1.70
N LEU A 151 -5.20 -22.68 1.47
CA LEU A 151 -5.93 -21.78 2.36
C LEU A 151 -7.38 -21.67 1.88
N ARG A 152 -8.31 -21.77 2.81
CA ARG A 152 -9.73 -21.58 2.57
C ARG A 152 -10.28 -20.61 3.58
N PHE A 153 -10.96 -19.57 3.12
CA PHE A 153 -11.67 -18.61 3.95
C PHE A 153 -13.12 -18.59 3.53
N GLY A 154 -13.96 -19.34 4.24
CA GLY A 154 -15.38 -19.46 3.91
C GLY A 154 -16.14 -18.16 4.15
N ASP A 155 -16.27 -17.77 5.40
CA ASP A 155 -16.96 -16.55 5.82
C ASP A 155 -16.09 -15.82 6.87
N VAL A 156 -15.30 -14.85 6.40
CA VAL A 156 -14.50 -14.00 7.29
C VAL A 156 -15.14 -12.62 7.35
N ARG A 157 -15.52 -12.20 8.56
CA ARG A 157 -16.13 -10.90 8.81
C ARG A 157 -15.44 -10.20 9.96
N LEU A 158 -15.21 -8.91 9.74
CA LEU A 158 -14.78 -7.98 10.75
C LEU A 158 -15.85 -6.90 10.87
N SER A 159 -16.29 -6.60 12.08
CA SER A 159 -17.24 -5.53 12.38
C SER A 159 -16.74 -4.64 13.51
N ASN A 160 -17.18 -3.39 13.51
CA ASN A 160 -16.87 -2.41 14.55
C ASN A 160 -15.35 -2.24 14.79
N ALA A 161 -14.56 -2.31 13.72
CA ALA A 161 -13.11 -2.19 13.83
C ALA A 161 -12.69 -0.72 13.97
N ALA A 162 -11.70 -0.48 14.81
CA ALA A 162 -11.06 0.82 14.97
C ALA A 162 -9.53 0.64 15.02
N ALA A 163 -8.81 1.60 14.48
CA ALA A 163 -7.35 1.62 14.55
C ALA A 163 -6.83 3.03 14.70
N THR A 164 -5.73 3.17 15.43
CA THR A 164 -4.97 4.41 15.49
C THR A 164 -3.53 4.10 15.10
N TYR A 165 -3.01 4.83 14.15
CA TYR A 165 -1.61 4.81 13.76
C TYR A 165 -0.97 6.14 14.15
N THR A 166 0.15 6.08 14.88
CA THR A 166 0.89 7.28 15.30
C THR A 166 2.38 7.12 14.95
N ASP A 167 2.91 8.06 14.17
CA ASP A 167 4.35 8.17 13.93
C ASP A 167 4.91 9.31 14.79
N GLN A 168 5.66 8.94 15.86
CA GLN A 168 6.23 9.90 16.80
C GLN A 168 7.39 10.72 16.20
N ARG A 169 7.96 10.31 15.06
CA ARG A 169 9.02 11.05 14.38
C ARG A 169 8.46 12.27 13.66
N THR A 170 7.26 12.15 13.10
CA THR A 170 6.60 13.20 12.32
C THR A 170 5.46 13.86 13.07
N GLY A 171 5.01 13.26 14.19
CA GLY A 171 3.81 13.67 14.92
C GLY A 171 2.50 13.35 14.21
N GLN A 172 2.55 12.62 13.10
CA GLN A 172 1.37 12.26 12.32
C GLN A 172 0.54 11.19 13.03
N THR A 173 -0.77 11.41 13.10
CA THR A 173 -1.73 10.42 13.59
C THR A 173 -2.81 10.19 12.53
N VAL A 174 -3.12 8.92 12.27
CA VAL A 174 -4.22 8.48 11.39
C VAL A 174 -5.17 7.64 12.22
N THR A 175 -6.45 7.96 12.17
CA THR A 175 -7.50 7.22 12.87
C THR A 175 -8.42 6.51 11.89
N MET A 176 -8.83 5.29 12.24
CA MET A 176 -9.85 4.53 11.54
C MET A 176 -10.94 4.15 12.53
N SER A 177 -12.20 4.33 12.18
CA SER A 177 -13.37 3.92 12.94
C SER A 177 -14.42 3.28 12.05
N ASP A 178 -15.42 2.67 12.69
CA ASP A 178 -16.56 2.02 12.01
C ASP A 178 -16.12 1.03 10.92
N GLY A 179 -14.96 0.40 11.11
CA GLY A 179 -14.40 -0.54 10.15
C GLY A 179 -15.23 -1.81 10.02
N SER A 180 -15.56 -2.18 8.79
CA SER A 180 -16.15 -3.46 8.45
C SER A 180 -15.42 -4.08 7.26
N LEU A 181 -15.25 -5.40 7.28
CA LEU A 181 -14.64 -6.17 6.21
C LEU A 181 -15.34 -7.51 6.09
N ALA A 182 -15.72 -7.89 4.89
CA ALA A 182 -16.19 -9.23 4.56
C ALA A 182 -15.27 -9.81 3.49
N VAL A 183 -14.75 -11.01 3.75
CA VAL A 183 -13.91 -11.75 2.80
C VAL A 183 -14.52 -13.13 2.61
N ALA A 184 -14.76 -13.48 1.35
CA ALA A 184 -15.18 -14.81 0.95
C ALA A 184 -14.17 -15.35 -0.06
N MET A 185 -13.46 -16.41 0.28
CA MET A 185 -12.48 -17.11 -0.56
C MET A 185 -12.60 -18.62 -0.28
N PRO A 186 -13.53 -19.32 -0.96
CA PRO A 186 -13.76 -20.73 -0.72
C PRO A 186 -12.51 -21.59 -0.92
N ASN A 187 -11.66 -21.21 -1.85
CA ASN A 187 -10.31 -21.75 -2.04
C ASN A 187 -9.49 -20.78 -2.93
N LEU A 188 -8.22 -21.09 -3.13
CA LEU A 188 -7.32 -20.25 -3.93
C LEU A 188 -7.59 -20.30 -5.44
N ASP A 189 -8.39 -21.24 -5.93
CA ASP A 189 -8.66 -21.45 -7.36
C ASP A 189 -10.07 -20.98 -7.77
N THR A 190 -10.86 -20.51 -6.83
CA THR A 190 -12.19 -19.93 -7.07
C THR A 190 -12.22 -18.43 -6.76
N PRO A 191 -13.22 -17.70 -7.27
CA PRO A 191 -13.29 -16.26 -7.06
C PRO A 191 -13.29 -15.88 -5.57
N ALA A 192 -12.36 -15.02 -5.20
CA ALA A 192 -12.35 -14.33 -3.91
C ALA A 192 -13.04 -12.98 -4.02
N ARG A 193 -13.83 -12.63 -3.00
CA ARG A 193 -14.51 -11.33 -2.89
C ARG A 193 -14.14 -10.65 -1.58
N ILE A 194 -13.93 -9.37 -1.66
CA ILE A 194 -13.61 -8.51 -0.52
C ILE A 194 -14.53 -7.30 -0.59
N ASP A 195 -15.31 -7.09 0.46
CA ASP A 195 -16.13 -5.91 0.67
C ASP A 195 -15.73 -5.26 1.99
N GLY A 196 -15.43 -3.98 1.97
CA GLY A 196 -15.00 -3.25 3.16
C GLY A 196 -15.51 -1.84 3.20
N SER A 197 -15.67 -1.31 4.41
CA SER A 197 -15.92 0.09 4.67
C SER A 197 -15.28 0.53 5.97
N ALA A 198 -14.88 1.78 6.05
CA ALA A 198 -14.36 2.39 7.29
C ALA A 198 -14.48 3.91 7.20
N LYS A 199 -14.37 4.59 8.33
CA LYS A 199 -14.05 6.01 8.36
C LYS A 199 -12.56 6.16 8.66
N VAL A 200 -11.83 6.87 7.82
CA VAL A 200 -10.41 7.18 8.01
C VAL A 200 -10.27 8.69 8.15
N ASN A 201 -9.75 9.17 9.28
CA ASN A 201 -9.74 10.60 9.63
C ASN A 201 -11.10 11.24 9.34
N ASP A 202 -12.18 10.62 9.86
CA ASP A 202 -13.60 11.02 9.76
C ASP A 202 -14.19 11.01 8.34
N ARG A 203 -13.48 10.51 7.32
CA ARG A 203 -14.00 10.36 5.96
C ARG A 203 -14.37 8.91 5.66
N ALA A 204 -15.57 8.72 5.15
CA ALA A 204 -16.04 7.40 4.73
C ALA A 204 -15.26 6.88 3.53
N LEU A 205 -14.82 5.64 3.63
CA LEU A 205 -14.05 4.91 2.61
C LEU A 205 -14.72 3.57 2.37
N THR A 206 -14.88 3.20 1.11
CA THR A 206 -15.41 1.89 0.72
C THR A 206 -14.41 1.18 -0.18
N LEU A 207 -14.29 -0.12 0.00
CA LEU A 207 -13.47 -1.02 -0.81
C LEU A 207 -14.33 -2.16 -1.34
N LYS A 208 -14.27 -2.42 -2.63
CA LYS A 208 -14.80 -3.65 -3.23
C LYS A 208 -13.73 -4.25 -4.12
N ALA A 209 -13.47 -5.54 -3.98
CA ALA A 209 -12.51 -6.24 -4.83
C ALA A 209 -12.99 -7.66 -5.11
N GLN A 210 -12.68 -8.14 -6.30
CA GLN A 210 -12.87 -9.52 -6.71
C GLN A 210 -11.66 -9.98 -7.51
N VAL A 211 -11.19 -11.20 -7.25
CA VAL A 211 -10.11 -11.86 -7.98
C VAL A 211 -10.58 -13.25 -8.35
N GLU A 212 -10.54 -13.60 -9.64
CA GLU A 212 -11.03 -14.89 -10.10
C GLU A 212 -10.22 -16.08 -9.59
N SER A 213 -8.89 -15.97 -9.52
CA SER A 213 -8.01 -16.98 -8.94
C SER A 213 -6.94 -16.32 -8.10
N PRO A 214 -7.09 -16.33 -6.77
CA PRO A 214 -6.06 -15.87 -5.84
C PRO A 214 -4.72 -16.58 -5.99
N ARG A 215 -4.73 -17.89 -6.34
CA ARG A 215 -3.51 -18.66 -6.61
C ARG A 215 -2.77 -18.12 -7.82
N ALA A 216 -3.48 -17.88 -8.92
CA ALA A 216 -2.86 -17.34 -10.13
C ALA A 216 -2.26 -15.95 -9.85
N LEU A 217 -2.96 -15.10 -9.09
CA LEU A 217 -2.44 -13.79 -8.69
C LEU A 217 -1.16 -13.92 -7.85
N ALA A 218 -1.14 -14.80 -6.86
CA ALA A 218 0.02 -15.02 -6.00
C ALA A 218 1.22 -15.63 -6.76
N GLU A 219 0.96 -16.46 -7.78
CA GLU A 219 1.96 -17.00 -8.67
C GLU A 219 2.33 -16.07 -9.82
N GLN A 220 1.83 -14.82 -9.80
CA GLN A 220 2.02 -13.81 -10.85
C GLN A 220 1.56 -14.29 -12.24
N LYS A 221 0.56 -15.16 -12.28
CA LYS A 221 -0.09 -15.62 -13.50
C LYS A 221 -1.29 -14.74 -13.84
N PRO A 222 -1.64 -14.59 -15.12
CA PRO A 222 -2.80 -13.81 -15.52
C PRO A 222 -4.10 -14.33 -14.88
N THR A 223 -4.84 -13.45 -14.25
CA THR A 223 -6.16 -13.73 -13.67
C THR A 223 -7.01 -12.47 -13.71
N ALA A 224 -8.33 -12.61 -13.87
CA ALA A 224 -9.21 -11.45 -13.81
C ALA A 224 -9.27 -10.88 -12.39
N ALA A 225 -9.23 -9.55 -12.28
CA ALA A 225 -9.32 -8.82 -11.05
C ALA A 225 -10.13 -7.54 -11.23
N GLN A 226 -11.07 -7.29 -10.34
CA GLN A 226 -11.85 -6.06 -10.29
C GLN A 226 -11.63 -5.40 -8.94
N GLY A 227 -11.55 -4.06 -8.93
CA GLY A 227 -11.37 -3.31 -7.71
C GLY A 227 -12.01 -1.93 -7.80
N GLN A 228 -12.58 -1.50 -6.69
CA GLN A 228 -13.08 -0.14 -6.51
C GLN A 228 -12.75 0.32 -5.09
N VAL A 229 -12.14 1.50 -5.01
CA VAL A 229 -11.99 2.24 -3.76
C VAL A 229 -12.63 3.59 -3.95
N ALA A 230 -13.50 3.99 -3.02
CA ALA A 230 -14.22 5.25 -3.15
C ALA A 230 -14.39 5.96 -1.79
N SER A 231 -14.37 7.28 -1.84
CA SER A 231 -14.74 8.21 -0.78
C SER A 231 -15.42 9.42 -1.41
N ASP A 232 -15.82 10.39 -0.60
CA ASP A 232 -16.26 11.70 -1.09
C ASP A 232 -15.12 12.54 -1.71
N LEU A 233 -13.85 12.16 -1.48
CA LEU A 233 -12.66 12.84 -1.98
C LEU A 233 -12.09 12.26 -3.26
N PHE A 234 -12.32 10.98 -3.51
CA PHE A 234 -11.81 10.30 -4.72
C PHE A 234 -12.57 9.01 -5.01
N GLU A 235 -12.46 8.57 -6.25
CA GLU A 235 -12.88 7.25 -6.68
C GLU A 235 -11.80 6.65 -7.59
N ALA A 236 -11.44 5.38 -7.36
CA ALA A 236 -10.57 4.61 -8.23
C ALA A 236 -11.23 3.27 -8.58
N LYS A 237 -11.23 2.91 -9.86
CA LYS A 237 -11.80 1.67 -10.39
C LYS A 237 -10.82 0.98 -11.33
N LEU A 238 -10.75 -0.34 -11.23
CA LEU A 238 -9.99 -1.22 -12.12
C LEU A 238 -10.87 -2.42 -12.50
N ASP A 239 -10.90 -2.77 -13.78
CA ASP A 239 -11.50 -4.03 -14.29
C ASP A 239 -10.48 -4.70 -15.22
N ALA A 240 -9.63 -5.55 -14.65
CA ALA A 240 -8.53 -6.19 -15.35
C ALA A 240 -8.86 -7.64 -15.67
N LYS A 241 -8.47 -8.09 -16.87
CA LYS A 241 -8.68 -9.44 -17.38
C LYS A 241 -7.39 -9.98 -18.00
N PRO A 242 -7.22 -11.31 -18.09
CA PRO A 242 -6.12 -11.90 -18.83
C PRO A 242 -6.11 -11.41 -20.28
N GLU A 243 -4.93 -11.02 -20.77
CA GLU A 243 -4.70 -10.59 -22.15
C GLU A 243 -3.91 -11.66 -22.93
N ALA A 244 -3.97 -11.58 -24.26
CA ALA A 244 -3.32 -12.56 -25.15
C ALA A 244 -1.80 -12.57 -25.03
N ASP A 245 -1.20 -11.48 -24.56
CA ASP A 245 0.24 -11.33 -24.34
C ASP A 245 0.72 -11.84 -22.97
N GLY A 246 -0.17 -12.46 -22.20
CA GLY A 246 0.15 -13.02 -20.88
C GLY A 246 0.14 -12.01 -19.73
N ARG A 247 -0.33 -10.79 -19.95
CA ARG A 247 -0.59 -9.79 -18.91
C ARG A 247 -2.01 -9.90 -18.37
N THR A 248 -2.24 -9.30 -17.23
CA THR A 248 -3.57 -8.97 -16.72
C THR A 248 -3.79 -7.48 -16.92
N GLY A 249 -4.78 -7.08 -17.69
CA GLY A 249 -4.99 -5.67 -18.02
C GLY A 249 -6.45 -5.32 -18.28
N GLY A 250 -6.75 -4.01 -18.22
CA GLY A 250 -8.09 -3.50 -18.46
C GLY A 250 -8.28 -2.05 -18.04
N PRO A 251 -9.50 -1.52 -18.15
CA PRO A 251 -9.78 -0.13 -17.86
C PRO A 251 -9.48 0.23 -16.40
N LEU A 252 -8.73 1.31 -16.23
CA LEU A 252 -8.45 1.99 -14.97
C LEU A 252 -9.06 3.39 -15.05
N SER A 253 -9.74 3.82 -14.00
CA SER A 253 -10.16 5.20 -13.82
C SER A 253 -9.87 5.68 -12.41
N VAL A 254 -9.41 6.93 -12.28
CA VAL A 254 -9.20 7.64 -11.02
C VAL A 254 -9.80 9.02 -11.16
N SER A 255 -10.64 9.42 -10.22
CA SER A 255 -11.25 10.76 -10.18
C SER A 255 -11.04 11.37 -8.80
N VAL A 256 -10.52 12.59 -8.77
CA VAL A 256 -10.33 13.41 -7.56
C VAL A 256 -10.98 14.76 -7.81
N PRO A 257 -12.20 14.99 -7.27
CA PRO A 257 -12.94 16.24 -7.48
C PRO A 257 -12.29 17.46 -6.83
N ASP A 258 -11.57 17.26 -5.73
CA ASP A 258 -10.86 18.32 -5.01
C ASP A 258 -9.54 17.79 -4.43
N LEU A 259 -8.45 18.03 -5.15
CA LEU A 259 -7.10 17.62 -4.75
C LEU A 259 -6.63 18.35 -3.48
N HIS A 260 -7.09 19.58 -3.23
CA HIS A 260 -6.76 20.31 -2.00
C HIS A 260 -7.34 19.62 -0.78
N ALA A 261 -8.62 19.21 -0.89
CA ALA A 261 -9.28 18.47 0.18
C ALA A 261 -8.65 17.09 0.40
N LEU A 262 -8.32 16.36 -0.68
CA LEU A 262 -7.63 15.07 -0.60
C LEU A 262 -6.23 15.21 0.02
N ALA A 263 -5.43 16.16 -0.46
CA ALA A 263 -4.09 16.40 0.05
C ALA A 263 -4.11 16.85 1.53
N GLY A 264 -5.06 17.70 1.91
CA GLY A 264 -5.27 18.10 3.30
C GLY A 264 -5.64 16.92 4.20
N TRP A 265 -6.53 16.05 3.72
CA TRP A 265 -6.89 14.82 4.43
C TRP A 265 -5.71 13.85 4.60
N LEU A 266 -4.80 13.77 3.60
CA LEU A 266 -3.56 12.99 3.67
C LEU A 266 -2.47 13.67 4.51
N GLY A 267 -2.71 14.87 5.05
CA GLY A 267 -1.74 15.61 5.87
C GLY A 267 -0.62 16.26 5.06
N VAL A 268 -0.82 16.52 3.76
CA VAL A 268 0.16 17.23 2.94
C VAL A 268 0.23 18.69 3.37
N PRO A 269 1.40 19.21 3.78
CA PRO A 269 1.56 20.61 4.15
C PRO A 269 1.20 21.55 2.99
N ASN A 270 0.57 22.66 3.29
CA ASN A 270 0.18 23.69 2.30
C ASN A 270 -0.70 23.14 1.15
N ALA A 271 -1.52 22.13 1.41
CA ALA A 271 -2.41 21.51 0.43
C ALA A 271 -3.25 22.52 -0.36
N GLN A 272 -3.66 23.65 0.29
CA GLN A 272 -4.46 24.71 -0.33
C GLN A 272 -3.72 25.53 -1.38
N THR A 273 -2.39 25.46 -1.41
CA THR A 273 -1.55 26.18 -2.37
C THR A 273 -1.17 25.37 -3.59
N LEU A 274 -1.66 24.12 -3.68
CA LEU A 274 -1.43 23.30 -4.88
C LEU A 274 -2.03 24.00 -6.10
N PRO A 275 -1.32 24.02 -7.23
CA PRO A 275 -1.75 24.78 -8.43
C PRO A 275 -2.86 24.05 -9.23
N VAL A 276 -3.27 22.86 -8.78
CA VAL A 276 -4.26 21.99 -9.44
C VAL A 276 -5.31 21.60 -8.44
N ARG A 277 -6.58 21.65 -8.84
CA ARG A 277 -7.72 21.29 -7.98
C ARG A 277 -8.34 19.95 -8.34
N THR A 278 -8.55 19.69 -9.62
CA THR A 278 -9.22 18.46 -10.08
C THR A 278 -8.24 17.53 -10.78
N VAL A 279 -8.36 16.23 -10.55
CA VAL A 279 -7.56 15.20 -11.23
C VAL A 279 -8.50 14.12 -11.76
N ASN A 280 -8.46 13.87 -13.06
CA ASN A 280 -9.12 12.73 -13.68
C ASN A 280 -8.11 11.97 -14.54
N LEU A 281 -7.98 10.68 -14.28
CA LEU A 281 -7.14 9.77 -15.04
C LEU A 281 -7.98 8.60 -15.53
N ALA A 282 -7.89 8.29 -16.80
CA ALA A 282 -8.45 7.07 -17.39
C ALA A 282 -7.42 6.46 -18.33
N GLY A 283 -7.39 5.15 -18.44
CA GLY A 283 -6.48 4.44 -19.35
C GLY A 283 -6.67 2.94 -19.24
N LYS A 284 -5.82 2.19 -19.91
CA LYS A 284 -5.78 0.73 -19.85
C LYS A 284 -4.55 0.32 -19.03
N ALA A 285 -4.78 -0.09 -17.80
CA ALA A 285 -3.72 -0.62 -16.94
C ALA A 285 -3.41 -2.07 -17.31
N GLY A 286 -2.13 -2.46 -17.25
CA GLY A 286 -1.69 -3.82 -17.44
C GLY A 286 -0.57 -4.18 -16.47
N LEU A 287 -0.63 -5.40 -15.92
CA LEU A 287 0.36 -5.96 -15.01
C LEU A 287 0.86 -7.30 -15.57
N GLY A 288 2.17 -7.49 -15.58
CA GLY A 288 2.77 -8.74 -16.03
C GLY A 288 4.14 -8.95 -15.40
N GLY A 289 4.23 -9.86 -14.43
CA GLY A 289 5.44 -10.05 -13.65
C GLY A 289 5.90 -8.75 -12.98
N PRO A 290 7.19 -8.37 -13.12
CA PRO A 290 7.72 -7.14 -12.50
C PRO A 290 7.48 -5.88 -13.35
N LYS A 291 6.46 -5.86 -14.20
CA LYS A 291 6.16 -4.74 -15.11
C LYS A 291 4.72 -4.29 -14.98
N ALA A 292 4.51 -2.98 -15.05
CA ALA A 292 3.21 -2.36 -15.19
C ALA A 292 3.18 -1.42 -16.38
N VAL A 293 2.04 -1.31 -17.02
CA VAL A 293 1.81 -0.39 -18.12
C VAL A 293 0.49 0.35 -17.89
N LEU A 294 0.44 1.59 -18.32
CA LEU A 294 -0.79 2.35 -18.47
C LEU A 294 -0.83 2.86 -19.91
N ASP A 295 -1.55 2.14 -20.75
CA ASP A 295 -1.74 2.46 -22.15
C ASP A 295 -2.89 3.44 -22.34
N ASP A 296 -2.79 4.26 -23.38
CA ASP A 296 -3.83 5.21 -23.81
C ASP A 296 -4.39 6.05 -22.65
N PHE A 297 -3.52 6.44 -21.72
CA PHE A 297 -3.97 7.26 -20.61
C PHE A 297 -4.48 8.63 -21.11
N ARG A 298 -5.54 9.09 -20.46
CA ARG A 298 -6.08 10.44 -20.56
C ARG A 298 -6.06 11.03 -19.17
N LEU A 299 -5.20 12.01 -18.99
CA LEU A 299 -5.06 12.75 -17.74
C LEU A 299 -5.64 14.15 -17.96
N ALA A 300 -6.53 14.56 -17.08
CA ALA A 300 -7.00 15.93 -16.97
C ALA A 300 -6.66 16.49 -15.58
N LEU A 301 -5.93 17.59 -15.55
CA LEU A 301 -5.59 18.34 -14.36
C LEU A 301 -6.19 19.74 -14.54
N ASP A 302 -7.39 19.97 -14.00
CA ASP A 302 -8.24 21.12 -14.34
C ASP A 302 -8.44 21.24 -15.87
N ASP A 303 -7.89 22.27 -16.49
CA ASP A 303 -7.91 22.53 -17.94
C ASP A 303 -6.73 21.89 -18.70
N ILE A 304 -5.68 21.41 -18.00
CA ILE A 304 -4.53 20.76 -18.63
C ILE A 304 -4.90 19.33 -19.00
N LYS A 305 -4.71 18.96 -20.26
CA LYS A 305 -4.96 17.61 -20.74
C LYS A 305 -3.69 16.99 -21.28
N ALA A 306 -3.46 15.74 -20.93
CA ALA A 306 -2.38 14.93 -21.45
C ALA A 306 -2.88 13.53 -21.82
N THR A 307 -2.25 12.95 -22.84
CA THR A 307 -2.51 11.58 -23.30
C THR A 307 -1.19 10.88 -23.54
N GLY A 308 -1.16 9.56 -23.43
CA GLY A 308 0.08 8.82 -23.69
C GLY A 308 0.13 7.44 -23.10
N THR A 309 1.36 6.96 -22.89
CA THR A 309 1.65 5.63 -22.31
C THR A 309 2.74 5.76 -21.25
N VAL A 310 2.57 5.05 -20.15
CA VAL A 310 3.56 4.89 -19.08
C VAL A 310 3.89 3.42 -18.93
N ASN A 311 5.17 3.07 -18.89
CA ASN A 311 5.66 1.74 -18.56
C ASN A 311 6.56 1.84 -17.33
N ALA A 312 6.39 0.96 -16.38
CA ALA A 312 7.25 0.79 -15.22
C ALA A 312 7.80 -0.63 -15.17
N ASP A 313 9.09 -0.77 -14.92
CA ASP A 313 9.80 -2.05 -14.80
C ASP A 313 10.65 -2.03 -13.53
N TRP A 314 10.37 -2.94 -12.60
CA TRP A 314 11.12 -3.09 -11.34
C TRP A 314 11.86 -4.44 -11.26
N SER A 315 12.13 -5.07 -12.40
CA SER A 315 12.96 -6.28 -12.46
C SER A 315 14.42 -6.04 -12.12
N GLY A 316 14.89 -4.80 -12.32
CA GLY A 316 16.25 -4.37 -12.01
C GLY A 316 16.44 -3.91 -10.55
N LYS A 317 17.70 -3.63 -10.18
CA LYS A 317 18.03 -3.06 -8.85
C LYS A 317 17.43 -1.66 -8.65
N VAL A 318 17.30 -0.90 -9.73
CA VAL A 318 16.70 0.43 -9.77
C VAL A 318 15.49 0.35 -10.69
N PRO A 319 14.29 0.75 -10.25
CA PRO A 319 13.11 0.80 -11.10
C PRO A 319 13.32 1.69 -12.33
N ALA A 320 12.80 1.28 -13.49
CA ALA A 320 12.83 2.05 -14.72
C ALA A 320 11.41 2.46 -15.13
N VAL A 321 11.25 3.73 -15.51
CA VAL A 321 9.97 4.29 -15.97
C VAL A 321 10.17 4.87 -17.36
N THR A 322 9.31 4.48 -18.30
CA THR A 322 9.25 5.07 -19.64
C THR A 322 7.93 5.80 -19.80
N LEU A 323 7.99 7.08 -20.21
CA LEU A 323 6.81 7.92 -20.46
C LEU A 323 6.85 8.41 -21.91
N ARG A 324 5.74 8.29 -22.60
CA ARG A 324 5.48 8.96 -23.89
C ARG A 324 4.17 9.70 -23.75
N ALA A 325 4.21 11.04 -23.81
CA ALA A 325 3.03 11.85 -23.55
C ALA A 325 2.89 12.97 -24.57
N SER A 326 1.65 13.27 -24.93
CA SER A 326 1.26 14.50 -25.64
C SER A 326 0.44 15.35 -24.69
N VAL A 327 0.81 16.63 -24.57
CA VAL A 327 0.19 17.58 -23.66
C VAL A 327 -0.43 18.72 -24.48
N ASP A 328 -1.70 19.03 -24.23
CA ASP A 328 -2.37 20.19 -24.82
C ASP A 328 -1.70 21.49 -24.38
N PRO A 329 -1.97 22.64 -25.03
CA PRO A 329 -1.36 23.90 -24.61
C PRO A 329 -1.57 24.17 -23.12
N VAL A 330 -0.49 24.48 -22.41
CA VAL A 330 -0.49 24.68 -20.96
C VAL A 330 -0.13 26.11 -20.61
N ASN A 331 -0.94 26.75 -19.75
CA ASN A 331 -0.55 27.97 -19.08
C ASN A 331 0.15 27.64 -17.75
N LEU A 332 1.43 27.97 -17.69
CA LEU A 332 2.29 27.71 -16.53
C LEU A 332 2.20 28.79 -15.45
N ASP A 333 1.45 29.89 -15.66
CA ASP A 333 1.43 31.04 -14.74
C ASP A 333 0.99 30.63 -13.33
N ARG A 334 0.09 29.65 -13.22
CA ARG A 334 -0.38 29.09 -11.94
C ARG A 334 0.69 28.32 -11.16
N PHE A 335 1.76 27.87 -11.84
CA PHE A 335 2.87 27.13 -11.26
C PHE A 335 4.05 28.02 -10.92
N LEU A 336 4.03 29.27 -11.38
CA LEU A 336 5.10 30.24 -11.14
C LEU A 336 4.82 31.04 -9.88
N PRO A 337 5.87 31.46 -9.13
CA PRO A 337 5.69 32.42 -8.06
C PRO A 337 5.01 33.70 -8.60
N PRO A 338 4.17 34.36 -7.77
CA PRO A 338 3.61 35.67 -8.15
C PRO A 338 4.71 36.59 -8.65
N ALA A 339 4.48 37.29 -9.77
CA ALA A 339 5.42 38.28 -10.22
C ALA A 339 5.63 39.30 -9.11
N ALA A 340 6.87 39.51 -8.67
CA ALA A 340 7.18 40.57 -7.72
C ALA A 340 6.61 41.87 -8.30
N SER A 341 5.62 42.46 -7.59
CA SER A 341 4.99 43.71 -8.01
C SER A 341 6.09 44.77 -8.06
N ALA A 342 6.45 45.18 -9.25
CA ALA A 342 7.35 46.32 -9.47
C ALA A 342 6.63 47.66 -9.18
N GLN A 343 5.86 47.70 -8.11
CA GLN A 343 5.31 48.94 -7.55
C GLN A 343 6.11 49.24 -6.29
N GLY A 344 7.19 50.00 -6.54
CA GLY A 344 7.93 50.65 -5.49
C GLY A 344 7.04 51.61 -4.73
N ALA A 345 6.58 51.20 -3.54
CA ALA A 345 6.36 52.17 -2.50
C ALA A 345 7.75 52.55 -1.95
N PRO A 346 8.11 53.83 -1.84
CA PRO A 346 9.36 54.21 -1.21
C PRO A 346 9.27 53.87 0.27
N ALA A 347 9.93 52.79 0.70
CA ALA A 347 10.13 52.45 2.07
C ALA A 347 11.11 53.47 2.70
N GLN A 348 10.57 54.49 3.34
CA GLN A 348 11.34 55.34 4.27
C GLN A 348 11.77 54.41 5.44
N GLY A 349 13.08 54.15 5.52
CA GLY A 349 13.69 53.64 6.75
C GLY A 349 14.31 52.24 6.70
N ALA A 350 14.75 51.73 5.57
CA ALA A 350 15.57 50.51 5.53
C ALA A 350 17.04 50.87 5.49
N SER A 351 17.82 50.43 6.48
CA SER A 351 19.28 50.52 6.52
C SER A 351 19.88 49.85 5.26
N PRO A 352 20.97 50.41 4.68
CA PRO A 352 21.61 49.80 3.50
C PRO A 352 22.42 48.58 3.88
N GLY A 353 21.75 47.43 3.89
CA GLY A 353 22.37 46.15 4.29
C GLY A 353 21.67 44.89 3.80
N SER A 354 20.49 44.96 3.16
CA SER A 354 19.70 43.78 2.81
C SER A 354 19.34 43.68 1.31
N ALA A 355 20.18 44.13 0.44
CA ALA A 355 20.00 44.01 -1.01
C ALA A 355 20.76 42.79 -1.58
N ASN A 356 20.75 41.66 -0.89
CA ASN A 356 21.17 40.38 -1.43
C ASN A 356 20.00 39.38 -1.29
N ALA A 357 19.00 39.54 -2.16
CA ALA A 357 18.18 38.38 -2.55
C ALA A 357 19.07 37.46 -3.44
N GLY A 358 20.20 37.03 -2.90
CA GLY A 358 21.07 36.04 -3.49
C GLY A 358 20.36 34.69 -3.57
N TRP A 359 20.80 33.89 -4.50
CA TRP A 359 20.41 32.51 -4.59
C TRP A 359 20.65 31.86 -3.22
N SER A 360 19.71 30.98 -2.78
CA SER A 360 19.85 30.26 -1.51
C SER A 360 21.13 29.43 -1.53
N ASP A 361 21.98 29.57 -0.51
CA ASP A 361 23.17 28.73 -0.31
C ASP A 361 22.83 27.32 0.20
N THR A 362 21.54 27.05 0.43
CA THR A 362 21.07 25.72 0.87
C THR A 362 21.24 24.73 -0.28
N PRO A 363 22.03 23.65 -0.11
CA PRO A 363 22.21 22.64 -1.15
C PRO A 363 20.85 22.03 -1.55
N ILE A 364 20.60 21.94 -2.86
CA ILE A 364 19.43 21.27 -3.39
C ILE A 364 19.61 19.77 -3.17
N ASP A 365 18.66 19.14 -2.45
CA ASP A 365 18.66 17.69 -2.29
C ASP A 365 18.31 16.98 -3.60
N VAL A 366 19.30 16.39 -4.22
CA VAL A 366 19.18 15.61 -5.46
C VAL A 366 19.19 14.10 -5.22
N SER A 367 19.06 13.66 -3.98
CA SER A 367 19.09 12.23 -3.62
C SER A 367 17.99 11.40 -4.31
N ALA A 368 16.86 12.05 -4.63
CA ALA A 368 15.75 11.45 -5.36
C ALA A 368 16.14 10.98 -6.77
N LEU A 369 17.12 11.59 -7.42
CA LEU A 369 17.59 11.22 -8.76
C LEU A 369 18.19 9.80 -8.83
N ARG A 370 18.56 9.21 -7.71
CA ARG A 370 19.14 7.85 -7.64
C ARG A 370 18.11 6.75 -7.38
N ARG A 371 16.82 7.11 -7.16
CA ARG A 371 15.79 6.15 -6.77
C ARG A 371 15.10 5.46 -7.94
N ALA A 372 15.19 6.05 -9.15
CA ALA A 372 14.58 5.50 -10.35
C ALA A 372 15.33 5.96 -11.59
N ASN A 373 15.30 5.14 -12.65
CA ASN A 373 15.68 5.55 -14.00
C ASN A 373 14.41 5.99 -14.75
N VAL A 374 14.51 7.09 -15.53
CA VAL A 374 13.38 7.63 -16.30
C VAL A 374 13.80 7.90 -17.73
N ASP A 375 12.97 7.48 -18.69
CA ASP A 375 13.06 7.87 -20.09
C ASP A 375 11.70 8.46 -20.51
N ALA A 376 11.61 9.79 -20.56
CA ALA A 376 10.38 10.46 -20.92
C ALA A 376 10.53 11.29 -22.20
N VAL A 377 9.52 11.19 -23.07
CA VAL A 377 9.33 12.08 -24.21
C VAL A 377 7.98 12.76 -24.08
N ILE A 378 7.99 14.08 -24.09
CA ILE A 378 6.80 14.91 -23.94
C ILE A 378 6.67 15.78 -25.18
N ASP A 379 5.63 15.60 -25.96
CA ASP A 379 5.23 16.44 -27.05
C ASP A 379 4.22 17.46 -26.54
N SER A 380 4.63 18.72 -26.36
CA SER A 380 3.76 19.83 -25.97
C SER A 380 3.22 20.52 -27.22
N LYS A 381 1.92 20.81 -27.22
CA LYS A 381 1.28 21.60 -28.30
C LYS A 381 1.48 23.12 -28.12
N GLY A 382 2.04 23.55 -27.00
CA GLY A 382 2.37 24.92 -26.66
C GLY A 382 2.47 25.12 -25.16
N LEU A 383 3.28 26.08 -24.74
CA LEU A 383 3.45 26.48 -23.35
C LEU A 383 3.33 28.00 -23.25
N GLN A 384 2.59 28.47 -22.27
CA GLN A 384 2.53 29.88 -21.91
C GLN A 384 3.09 30.08 -20.51
N ALA A 385 4.01 31.04 -20.37
CA ALA A 385 4.55 31.42 -19.08
C ALA A 385 4.63 32.94 -19.01
N ARG A 386 3.77 33.58 -18.25
CA ARG A 386 3.55 35.03 -18.20
C ARG A 386 3.26 35.59 -19.62
N HIS A 387 4.14 36.40 -20.14
CA HIS A 387 4.05 36.99 -21.49
C HIS A 387 4.84 36.20 -22.57
N ILE A 388 5.47 35.09 -22.16
CA ILE A 388 6.23 34.23 -23.08
C ILE A 388 5.31 33.12 -23.58
N GLN A 389 5.18 33.03 -24.90
CA GLN A 389 4.48 31.94 -25.56
C GLN A 389 5.49 31.08 -26.32
N LEU A 390 5.55 29.80 -25.97
CA LEU A 390 6.35 28.82 -26.67
C LEU A 390 5.43 27.99 -27.57
N GLY A 391 5.84 27.79 -28.80
CA GLY A 391 5.15 26.97 -29.76
C GLY A 391 5.21 25.47 -29.41
N PRO A 392 4.67 24.60 -30.29
CA PRO A 392 4.79 23.17 -30.14
C PRO A 392 6.23 22.73 -30.02
N SER A 393 6.53 21.85 -29.10
CA SER A 393 7.89 21.41 -28.80
C SER A 393 7.94 19.96 -28.31
N ARG A 394 9.08 19.31 -28.56
CA ARG A 394 9.39 17.97 -28.01
C ARG A 394 10.49 18.12 -26.97
N THR A 395 10.22 17.62 -25.79
CA THR A 395 11.20 17.57 -24.69
C THR A 395 11.51 16.11 -24.36
N THR A 396 12.80 15.78 -24.31
CA THR A 396 13.29 14.47 -23.87
C THR A 396 13.91 14.62 -22.49
N ILE A 397 13.50 13.77 -21.55
CA ILE A 397 14.01 13.72 -20.18
C ILE A 397 14.60 12.34 -19.96
N LYS A 398 15.89 12.26 -19.66
CA LYS A 398 16.58 11.02 -19.32
C LYS A 398 17.21 11.15 -17.93
N LEU A 399 16.79 10.29 -17.04
CA LEU A 399 17.38 10.10 -15.72
C LEU A 399 17.96 8.70 -15.67
N GLN A 400 19.26 8.59 -15.59
CA GLN A 400 19.95 7.33 -15.51
C GLN A 400 21.04 7.38 -14.47
N ASP A 401 21.00 6.45 -13.52
CA ASP A 401 22.01 6.27 -12.45
C ASP A 401 22.34 7.58 -11.70
N GLY A 402 21.32 8.41 -11.47
CA GLY A 402 21.46 9.68 -10.75
C GLY A 402 21.87 10.89 -11.61
N VAL A 403 21.98 10.71 -12.92
CA VAL A 403 22.26 11.82 -13.88
C VAL A 403 20.99 12.12 -14.65
N LEU A 404 20.48 13.35 -14.48
CA LEU A 404 19.35 13.89 -15.22
C LEU A 404 19.85 14.67 -16.43
N ALA A 405 19.30 14.38 -17.62
CA ALA A 405 19.47 15.16 -18.83
C ALA A 405 18.08 15.55 -19.36
N VAL A 406 17.91 16.81 -19.70
CA VAL A 406 16.72 17.37 -20.35
C VAL A 406 17.15 18.06 -21.63
N ASP A 407 16.62 17.61 -22.77
CA ASP A 407 16.89 18.16 -24.09
C ASP A 407 15.59 18.61 -24.74
N ALA A 408 15.55 19.87 -25.16
CA ALA A 408 14.50 20.45 -25.95
C ALA A 408 15.18 21.12 -27.19
N PRO A 409 15.33 20.33 -28.28
CA PRO A 409 16.15 20.73 -29.41
C PRO A 409 15.53 21.84 -30.24
N ASP A 410 14.23 22.06 -30.14
CA ASP A 410 13.49 23.04 -30.87
C ASP A 410 12.35 23.61 -30.04
N LEU A 411 12.54 24.83 -29.55
CA LEU A 411 11.57 25.59 -28.78
C LEU A 411 11.23 26.87 -29.55
N PRO A 412 10.13 26.92 -30.29
CA PRO A 412 9.68 28.14 -30.93
C PRO A 412 9.34 29.22 -29.90
N ALA A 413 10.05 30.33 -29.92
CA ALA A 413 9.86 31.48 -29.01
C ALA A 413 10.20 32.80 -29.70
N PHE A 414 9.45 33.87 -29.44
CA PHE A 414 9.71 35.22 -29.90
C PHE A 414 9.92 35.36 -31.43
N GLY A 415 9.28 34.49 -32.22
CA GLY A 415 9.43 34.46 -33.67
C GLY A 415 10.72 33.80 -34.19
N GLY A 416 11.49 33.20 -33.30
CA GLY A 416 12.68 32.40 -33.58
C GLY A 416 12.56 30.98 -32.96
N HIS A 417 13.67 30.25 -33.00
CA HIS A 417 13.82 28.94 -32.44
C HIS A 417 14.99 28.94 -31.45
N THR A 418 14.79 28.26 -30.30
CA THR A 418 15.83 28.10 -29.29
C THR A 418 16.02 26.62 -28.98
N ARG A 419 17.25 26.25 -28.65
CA ARG A 419 17.58 24.91 -28.13
C ARG A 419 17.97 25.00 -26.67
N THR A 420 17.47 24.09 -25.85
CA THR A 420 17.82 24.04 -24.45
C THR A 420 18.30 22.64 -24.08
N ASP A 421 19.51 22.57 -23.51
CA ASP A 421 20.10 21.37 -22.96
C ASP A 421 20.39 21.60 -21.46
N MET A 422 19.87 20.78 -20.59
CA MET A 422 20.15 20.83 -19.15
C MET A 422 20.68 19.48 -18.68
N ARG A 423 21.71 19.50 -17.84
CA ARG A 423 22.26 18.30 -17.19
C ARG A 423 22.47 18.56 -15.71
N VAL A 424 22.02 17.61 -14.90
CA VAL A 424 22.23 17.58 -13.45
C VAL A 424 22.88 16.26 -13.09
N ASP A 425 24.08 16.30 -12.51
CA ASP A 425 24.78 15.12 -12.01
C ASP A 425 24.61 15.04 -10.49
N GLY A 426 23.66 14.22 -10.03
CA GLY A 426 23.37 13.95 -8.62
C GLY A 426 24.25 12.87 -8.01
N THR A 427 25.21 12.31 -8.74
CA THR A 427 26.16 11.32 -8.19
C THR A 427 27.28 11.99 -7.40
N ARG A 428 27.50 13.29 -7.61
CA ARG A 428 28.53 14.10 -6.96
C ARG A 428 27.98 14.85 -5.75
N GLN A 429 28.83 15.19 -4.84
CA GLN A 429 28.53 16.11 -3.73
C GLN A 429 29.60 17.20 -3.67
N PRO A 430 29.24 18.48 -3.93
CA PRO A 430 27.91 18.96 -4.35
C PRO A 430 27.55 18.49 -5.76
N ALA A 431 26.24 18.44 -6.06
CA ALA A 431 25.73 18.11 -7.39
C ALA A 431 26.23 19.14 -8.42
N SER A 432 26.52 18.68 -9.64
CA SER A 432 26.92 19.60 -10.73
C SER A 432 25.76 19.86 -11.67
N TYR A 433 25.66 21.10 -12.13
CA TYR A 433 24.62 21.60 -13.03
C TYR A 433 25.25 22.20 -14.28
N ALA A 434 24.68 21.88 -15.43
CA ALA A 434 25.03 22.53 -16.69
C ALA A 434 23.76 22.89 -17.44
N LEU A 435 23.64 24.13 -17.89
CA LEU A 435 22.55 24.61 -18.74
C LEU A 435 23.16 25.29 -19.96
N LYS A 436 22.69 24.89 -21.15
CA LYS A 436 23.05 25.51 -22.43
C LYS A 436 21.77 25.91 -23.12
N VAL A 437 21.71 27.19 -23.55
CA VAL A 437 20.62 27.74 -24.35
C VAL A 437 21.28 28.39 -25.58
N SER A 438 20.78 28.08 -26.76
CA SER A 438 21.32 28.57 -28.02
C SER A 438 20.21 28.91 -29.02
#